data_8657193dc1943a1c1bae5eebe1b8abd8
#
_entry.id   8657193dc1943a1c1bae5eebe1b8abd8
#
_cell.length_a   1.000
_cell.length_b   1.000
_cell.length_c   1.000
_cell.angle_alpha   90.00
_cell.angle_beta   90.00
_cell.angle_gamma   90.00
#
_symmetry.space_group_name_H-M   'P 1'
#
loop_
_entity.id
_entity.type
_entity.pdbx_description
1 polymer ?
#
loop_
_entity_poly.entity_id
_entity_poly.type
_entity_poly.pdbx_seq_one_letter_code
_entity_poly.pdbx_strand_id
1 'polypeptide(L)'
;MSGLDKNLHIVVLMGGWSAERSVSLMSGAGVADALTERGFTRVTRLNMAHDVAAKLGELKPDVVFNALHGTPGEDGTVQGMLDLMGIAYTHSGCATSAIAIDKELTKAVLVPHGIRMPKGKVVDSASLYEGDPMPRPYVLKPVNEGSSVGVAIVTEGGNHGHPISARAEGPWKHFDRLLAEPFIRGRELTVAVLGGEAMCVTELKPKAGFYDFDAKYTDGLTEHVCPAEVPPAIADSMMGMAAAAHRFLGCKGASRSDFRWDDELGEAGIYLLEVNTQPGMTALSLVPEQARQKGIAYGELVERIIAEALSPGQAG
;
A
#
# COMPACT_ATOMS: atom_id res chain seq x y z
N MET A 1 17.58 -21.29 -6.02
CA MET A 1 17.54 -20.85 -4.61
C MET A 1 17.37 -22.09 -3.74
N SER A 2 18.22 -22.31 -2.71
CA SER A 2 17.98 -23.35 -1.71
C SER A 2 16.63 -22.99 -1.05
N GLY A 3 15.68 -23.94 -1.02
CA GLY A 3 14.38 -23.69 -0.41
C GLY A 3 14.50 -23.32 1.07
N LEU A 4 13.54 -22.54 1.58
CA LEU A 4 13.45 -22.25 3.02
C LEU A 4 13.29 -23.56 3.83
N ASP A 5 13.87 -23.58 5.04
CA ASP A 5 13.65 -24.68 5.98
C ASP A 5 12.16 -24.76 6.34
N LYS A 6 11.54 -25.91 6.10
CA LYS A 6 10.11 -26.14 6.34
C LYS A 6 9.74 -26.25 7.83
N ASN A 7 10.75 -26.32 8.71
CA ASN A 7 10.58 -26.32 10.16
C ASN A 7 10.63 -24.90 10.78
N LEU A 8 10.85 -23.86 9.99
CA LEU A 8 10.76 -22.48 10.49
C LEU A 8 9.41 -22.23 11.18
N HIS A 9 9.46 -21.63 12.36
CA HIS A 9 8.26 -21.18 13.06
C HIS A 9 7.85 -19.81 12.52
N ILE A 10 6.84 -19.80 11.67
CA ILE A 10 6.31 -18.60 11.04
C ILE A 10 5.04 -18.20 11.78
N VAL A 11 5.03 -17.00 12.36
CA VAL A 11 3.81 -16.39 12.89
C VAL A 11 3.23 -15.45 11.84
N VAL A 12 2.01 -15.70 11.41
CA VAL A 12 1.24 -14.81 10.53
C VAL A 12 0.44 -13.87 11.41
N LEU A 13 0.88 -12.61 11.48
CA LEU A 13 0.24 -11.56 12.26
C LEU A 13 -0.85 -10.91 11.42
N MET A 14 -2.11 -10.95 11.89
CA MET A 14 -3.28 -10.51 11.12
C MET A 14 -4.34 -9.87 12.02
N GLY A 15 -5.37 -9.29 11.45
CA GLY A 15 -6.49 -8.65 12.16
C GLY A 15 -6.19 -7.20 12.54
N GLY A 16 -6.01 -6.92 13.82
CA GLY A 16 -5.82 -5.56 14.31
C GLY A 16 -7.13 -4.80 14.50
N TRP A 17 -7.04 -3.49 14.58
CA TRP A 17 -8.17 -2.59 14.87
C TRP A 17 -8.38 -1.49 13.83
N SER A 18 -7.64 -1.52 12.72
CA SER A 18 -7.87 -0.61 11.60
C SER A 18 -9.21 -0.90 10.89
N ALA A 19 -9.66 0.03 10.07
CA ALA A 19 -10.84 -0.17 9.21
C ALA A 19 -10.65 -1.37 8.24
N GLU A 20 -9.40 -1.76 7.96
CA GLU A 20 -9.03 -2.85 7.06
C GLU A 20 -8.89 -4.22 7.76
N ARG A 21 -9.36 -4.35 9.01
CA ARG A 21 -9.27 -5.60 9.77
C ARG A 21 -9.75 -6.84 9.02
N SER A 22 -10.85 -6.74 8.30
CA SER A 22 -11.40 -7.86 7.53
C SER A 22 -10.47 -8.30 6.39
N VAL A 23 -9.86 -7.36 5.70
CA VAL A 23 -8.88 -7.60 4.63
C VAL A 23 -7.61 -8.24 5.21
N SER A 24 -7.16 -7.76 6.36
CA SER A 24 -6.01 -8.33 7.07
C SER A 24 -6.26 -9.79 7.50
N LEU A 25 -7.44 -10.10 7.99
CA LEU A 25 -7.81 -11.49 8.35
C LEU A 25 -7.85 -12.40 7.12
N MET A 26 -8.37 -11.94 5.99
CA MET A 26 -8.38 -12.70 4.73
C MET A 26 -6.97 -12.89 4.18
N SER A 27 -6.15 -11.83 4.14
CA SER A 27 -4.74 -11.90 3.72
C SER A 27 -3.95 -12.89 4.57
N GLY A 28 -4.06 -12.75 5.90
CA GLY A 28 -3.35 -13.63 6.82
C GLY A 28 -3.79 -15.09 6.75
N ALA A 29 -5.08 -15.34 6.57
CA ALA A 29 -5.59 -16.70 6.36
C ALA A 29 -5.00 -17.31 5.09
N GLY A 30 -5.07 -16.59 3.95
CA GLY A 30 -4.52 -17.07 2.68
C GLY A 30 -3.02 -17.34 2.74
N VAL A 31 -2.26 -16.46 3.40
CA VAL A 31 -0.80 -16.66 3.62
C VAL A 31 -0.53 -17.92 4.45
N ALA A 32 -1.24 -18.10 5.57
CA ALA A 32 -1.04 -19.26 6.44
C ALA A 32 -1.41 -20.59 5.75
N ASP A 33 -2.49 -20.59 4.97
CA ASP A 33 -2.90 -21.75 4.18
C ASP A 33 -1.86 -22.09 3.11
N ALA A 34 -1.40 -21.10 2.36
CA ALA A 34 -0.36 -21.28 1.35
C ALA A 34 0.95 -21.82 1.94
N LEU A 35 1.38 -21.34 3.10
CA LEU A 35 2.56 -21.87 3.79
C LEU A 35 2.38 -23.33 4.18
N THR A 36 1.21 -23.68 4.72
CA THR A 36 0.88 -25.07 5.08
C THR A 36 0.89 -25.99 3.85
N GLU A 37 0.27 -25.55 2.75
CA GLU A 37 0.27 -26.28 1.46
C GLU A 37 1.69 -26.46 0.88
N ARG A 38 2.59 -25.47 1.14
CA ARG A 38 4.00 -25.53 0.76
C ARG A 38 4.86 -26.38 1.70
N GLY A 39 4.26 -27.02 2.70
CA GLY A 39 4.89 -27.98 3.61
C GLY A 39 5.58 -27.37 4.83
N PHE A 40 5.32 -26.10 5.19
CA PHE A 40 5.77 -25.56 6.47
C PHE A 40 4.98 -26.19 7.62
N THR A 41 5.70 -26.73 8.61
CA THR A 41 5.11 -27.54 9.70
C THR A 41 4.73 -26.72 10.93
N ARG A 42 5.27 -25.48 11.05
CA ARG A 42 5.08 -24.62 12.22
C ARG A 42 4.56 -23.24 11.78
N VAL A 43 3.29 -23.18 11.40
CA VAL A 43 2.60 -21.93 11.00
C VAL A 43 1.59 -21.57 12.08
N THR A 44 1.74 -20.41 12.72
CA THR A 44 0.83 -19.94 13.77
C THR A 44 0.11 -18.67 13.28
N ARG A 45 -1.21 -18.67 13.28
CA ARG A 45 -2.05 -17.48 13.03
C ARG A 45 -2.20 -16.71 14.34
N LEU A 46 -1.76 -15.45 14.36
CA LEU A 46 -1.85 -14.58 15.52
C LEU A 46 -2.71 -13.37 15.20
N ASN A 47 -3.84 -13.25 15.88
CA ASN A 47 -4.65 -12.05 15.78
C ASN A 47 -4.04 -10.93 16.64
N MET A 48 -3.79 -9.79 16.00
CA MET A 48 -3.21 -8.60 16.63
C MET A 48 -4.10 -8.12 17.79
N ALA A 49 -3.50 -7.96 18.96
CA ALA A 49 -4.10 -7.42 20.16
C ALA A 49 -3.04 -6.67 20.99
N HIS A 50 -3.44 -5.93 22.02
CA HIS A 50 -2.51 -5.14 22.85
C HIS A 50 -1.45 -5.97 23.59
N ASP A 51 -1.70 -7.27 23.76
CA ASP A 51 -0.76 -8.21 24.39
C ASP A 51 0.14 -8.96 23.38
N VAL A 52 0.17 -8.51 22.11
CA VAL A 52 0.88 -9.19 21.02
C VAL A 52 2.37 -9.40 21.31
N ALA A 53 3.05 -8.43 21.92
CA ALA A 53 4.46 -8.56 22.27
C ALA A 53 4.71 -9.71 23.26
N ALA A 54 3.86 -9.87 24.29
CA ALA A 54 3.95 -10.98 25.24
C ALA A 54 3.76 -12.33 24.53
N LYS A 55 2.74 -12.44 23.68
CA LYS A 55 2.47 -13.66 22.91
C LYS A 55 3.60 -14.03 21.95
N LEU A 56 4.19 -13.05 21.26
CA LEU A 56 5.36 -13.29 20.41
C LEU A 56 6.59 -13.74 21.23
N GLY A 57 6.78 -13.17 22.43
CA GLY A 57 7.82 -13.60 23.36
C GLY A 57 7.68 -15.05 23.84
N GLU A 58 6.43 -15.52 23.99
CA GLU A 58 6.13 -16.92 24.31
C GLU A 58 6.31 -17.85 23.11
N LEU A 59 5.83 -17.44 21.94
CA LEU A 59 5.86 -18.20 20.69
C LEU A 59 7.28 -18.34 20.12
N LYS A 60 8.13 -17.34 20.31
CA LYS A 60 9.51 -17.27 19.79
C LYS A 60 9.58 -17.66 18.31
N PRO A 61 8.92 -16.92 17.40
CA PRO A 61 8.97 -17.24 15.98
C PRO A 61 10.36 -16.97 15.40
N ASP A 62 10.71 -17.70 14.35
CA ASP A 62 11.88 -17.41 13.53
C ASP A 62 11.63 -16.19 12.63
N VAL A 63 10.37 -15.99 12.21
CA VAL A 63 9.94 -14.86 11.41
C VAL A 63 8.45 -14.57 11.59
N VAL A 64 8.09 -13.30 11.57
CA VAL A 64 6.70 -12.82 11.52
C VAL A 64 6.34 -12.42 10.09
N PHE A 65 5.33 -13.07 9.52
CA PHE A 65 4.69 -12.54 8.32
C PHE A 65 3.67 -11.48 8.74
N ASN A 66 3.99 -10.21 8.47
CA ASN A 66 3.06 -9.12 8.74
C ASN A 66 1.98 -9.08 7.64
N ALA A 67 0.76 -9.45 7.99
CA ALA A 67 -0.42 -9.36 7.12
C ALA A 67 -1.43 -8.32 7.62
N LEU A 68 -0.99 -7.40 8.49
CA LEU A 68 -1.81 -6.30 8.95
C LEU A 68 -1.94 -5.24 7.85
N HIS A 69 -3.04 -4.48 7.88
CA HIS A 69 -3.28 -3.34 7.01
C HIS A 69 -3.68 -2.12 7.86
N GLY A 70 -3.26 -0.92 7.41
CA GLY A 70 -3.43 0.31 8.17
C GLY A 70 -2.64 0.31 9.48
N THR A 71 -2.96 1.24 10.39
CA THR A 71 -2.35 1.34 11.72
C THR A 71 -2.80 0.17 12.61
N PRO A 72 -1.88 -0.53 13.31
CA PRO A 72 -0.44 -0.25 13.47
C PRO A 72 0.47 -1.05 12.52
N GLY A 73 -0.07 -1.67 11.47
CA GLY A 73 0.65 -2.61 10.61
C GLY A 73 1.51 -1.97 9.53
N GLU A 74 1.16 -0.74 9.11
CA GLU A 74 1.76 -0.05 7.95
C GLU A 74 2.50 1.24 8.33
N ASP A 75 2.44 1.66 9.60
CA ASP A 75 2.95 2.96 10.07
C ASP A 75 4.29 2.89 10.81
N GLY A 76 4.92 1.72 10.83
CA GLY A 76 6.17 1.49 11.54
C GLY A 76 6.02 1.03 12.99
N THR A 77 4.82 1.10 13.58
CA THR A 77 4.59 0.77 14.99
C THR A 77 4.88 -0.71 15.29
N VAL A 78 4.32 -1.62 14.52
CA VAL A 78 4.55 -3.07 14.69
C VAL A 78 5.99 -3.41 14.31
N GLN A 79 6.53 -2.80 13.28
CA GLN A 79 7.89 -3.00 12.83
C GLN A 79 8.89 -2.61 13.93
N GLY A 80 8.71 -1.43 14.56
CA GLY A 80 9.57 -0.99 15.67
C GLY A 80 9.49 -1.90 16.90
N MET A 81 8.32 -2.46 17.20
CA MET A 81 8.17 -3.46 18.25
C MET A 81 8.96 -4.74 17.90
N LEU A 82 8.85 -5.24 16.68
CA LEU A 82 9.55 -6.44 16.22
C LEU A 82 11.07 -6.22 16.19
N ASP A 83 11.53 -5.02 15.78
CA ASP A 83 12.95 -4.63 15.85
C ASP A 83 13.48 -4.70 17.29
N LEU A 84 12.77 -4.13 18.28
CA LEU A 84 13.13 -4.19 19.69
C LEU A 84 13.15 -5.63 20.25
N MET A 85 12.30 -6.50 19.73
CA MET A 85 12.24 -7.91 20.11
C MET A 85 13.30 -8.76 19.39
N GLY A 86 14.01 -8.21 18.39
CA GLY A 86 14.97 -8.96 17.57
C GLY A 86 14.33 -10.06 16.72
N ILE A 87 13.07 -9.90 16.33
CA ILE A 87 12.31 -10.85 15.53
C ILE A 87 12.31 -10.39 14.07
N ALA A 88 12.75 -11.26 13.15
CA ALA A 88 12.66 -10.99 11.72
C ALA A 88 11.19 -10.87 11.28
N TYR A 89 10.91 -9.98 10.34
CA TYR A 89 9.54 -9.77 9.81
C TYR A 89 9.55 -9.40 8.33
N THR A 90 8.45 -9.68 7.68
CA THR A 90 8.28 -9.42 6.25
C THR A 90 7.95 -7.95 5.96
N HIS A 91 8.21 -7.55 4.71
CA HIS A 91 7.99 -6.21 4.17
C HIS A 91 8.93 -5.15 4.75
N SER A 92 8.56 -3.88 4.61
CA SER A 92 9.42 -2.73 4.93
C SER A 92 9.60 -2.53 6.42
N GLY A 93 10.76 -1.97 6.81
CA GLY A 93 11.09 -1.67 8.20
C GLY A 93 10.37 -0.45 8.77
N CYS A 94 10.62 -0.17 10.06
CA CYS A 94 9.95 0.88 10.84
C CYS A 94 10.00 2.26 10.16
N ALA A 95 11.20 2.76 9.82
CA ALA A 95 11.35 4.09 9.22
C ALA A 95 10.69 4.19 7.84
N THR A 96 10.87 3.18 6.99
CA THR A 96 10.28 3.13 5.64
C THR A 96 8.76 3.12 5.71
N SER A 97 8.17 2.31 6.58
CA SER A 97 6.72 2.24 6.76
C SER A 97 6.16 3.57 7.27
N ALA A 98 6.80 4.21 8.25
CA ALA A 98 6.40 5.51 8.77
C ALA A 98 6.49 6.63 7.72
N ILE A 99 7.49 6.61 6.84
CA ILE A 99 7.63 7.57 5.75
C ILE A 99 6.57 7.31 4.66
N ALA A 100 6.40 6.05 4.26
CA ALA A 100 5.53 5.71 3.14
C ALA A 100 4.04 5.95 3.41
N ILE A 101 3.57 5.77 4.64
CA ILE A 101 2.18 6.05 5.02
C ILE A 101 1.89 7.57 5.00
N ASP A 102 2.89 8.42 5.27
CA ASP A 102 2.78 9.88 5.22
C ASP A 102 3.10 10.39 3.82
N LYS A 103 2.09 10.88 3.13
CA LYS A 103 2.20 11.34 1.74
C LYS A 103 3.08 12.58 1.58
N GLU A 104 3.19 13.42 2.61
CA GLU A 104 4.08 14.58 2.61
C GLU A 104 5.55 14.14 2.73
N LEU A 105 5.84 13.23 3.66
CA LEU A 105 7.18 12.66 3.82
C LEU A 105 7.60 11.84 2.58
N THR A 106 6.69 11.04 2.04
CA THR A 106 6.93 10.30 0.79
C THR A 106 7.35 11.24 -0.34
N LYS A 107 6.66 12.37 -0.52
CA LYS A 107 7.04 13.39 -1.52
C LYS A 107 8.38 14.03 -1.21
N ALA A 108 8.64 14.35 0.06
CA ALA A 108 9.92 14.94 0.47
C ALA A 108 11.11 14.04 0.13
N VAL A 109 10.92 12.71 0.17
CA VAL A 109 11.95 11.75 -0.25
C VAL A 109 11.98 11.59 -1.77
N LEU A 110 10.86 11.35 -2.43
CA LEU A 110 10.84 10.89 -3.82
C LEU A 110 11.00 12.00 -4.86
N VAL A 111 10.43 13.19 -4.63
CA VAL A 111 10.48 14.30 -5.60
C VAL A 111 11.92 14.78 -5.89
N PRO A 112 12.83 14.92 -4.89
CA PRO A 112 14.22 15.25 -5.15
C PRO A 112 14.98 14.22 -6.00
N HIS A 113 14.50 12.98 -6.03
CA HIS A 113 15.05 11.90 -6.86
C HIS A 113 14.41 11.80 -8.26
N GLY A 114 13.64 12.81 -8.67
CA GLY A 114 13.05 12.91 -10.00
C GLY A 114 11.75 12.12 -10.18
N ILE A 115 11.19 11.54 -9.13
CA ILE A 115 9.88 10.89 -9.18
C ILE A 115 8.79 11.95 -9.25
N ARG A 116 8.02 11.95 -10.35
CA ARG A 116 6.94 12.92 -10.54
C ARG A 116 5.74 12.54 -9.67
N MET A 117 5.36 13.47 -8.78
CA MET A 117 4.18 13.39 -7.93
C MET A 117 3.35 14.68 -8.07
N PRO A 118 2.02 14.67 -7.82
CA PRO A 118 1.22 15.89 -7.88
C PRO A 118 1.75 16.95 -6.91
N LYS A 119 1.83 18.21 -7.35
CA LYS A 119 2.25 19.32 -6.48
C LYS A 119 1.12 19.65 -5.51
N GLY A 120 1.20 19.12 -4.30
CA GLY A 120 0.24 19.36 -3.24
C GLY A 120 0.76 20.25 -2.14
N LYS A 121 -0.13 20.62 -1.24
CA LYS A 121 0.18 21.26 0.03
C LYS A 121 -0.66 20.68 1.15
N VAL A 122 -0.07 20.57 2.32
CA VAL A 122 -0.82 20.21 3.53
C VAL A 122 -1.57 21.45 4.00
N VAL A 123 -2.83 21.26 4.35
CA VAL A 123 -3.71 22.30 4.86
C VAL A 123 -4.33 21.82 6.18
N ASP A 124 -4.53 22.75 7.09
CA ASP A 124 -5.36 22.52 8.26
C ASP A 124 -6.82 22.39 7.81
N SER A 125 -7.51 21.37 8.26
CA SER A 125 -8.91 21.17 7.89
C SER A 125 -9.80 22.34 8.31
N ALA A 126 -9.42 23.13 9.32
CA ALA A 126 -10.11 24.35 9.71
C ALA A 126 -10.03 25.45 8.61
N SER A 127 -8.92 25.54 7.89
CA SER A 127 -8.74 26.54 6.83
C SER A 127 -9.68 26.36 5.65
N LEU A 128 -10.26 25.18 5.47
CA LEU A 128 -11.25 24.91 4.45
C LEU A 128 -12.55 25.69 4.63
N TYR A 129 -12.81 26.23 5.84
CA TYR A 129 -13.93 27.15 6.06
C TYR A 129 -13.73 28.52 5.41
N GLU A 130 -12.48 28.89 5.11
CA GLU A 130 -12.14 30.18 4.51
C GLU A 130 -12.20 30.14 2.96
N GLY A 131 -12.17 28.96 2.36
CA GLY A 131 -12.26 28.78 0.92
C GLY A 131 -11.51 27.55 0.39
N ASP A 132 -11.48 27.45 -0.92
CA ASP A 132 -10.74 26.39 -1.62
C ASP A 132 -9.22 26.56 -1.38
N PRO A 133 -8.51 25.47 -1.05
CA PRO A 133 -7.07 25.55 -0.82
C PRO A 133 -6.27 25.78 -2.11
N MET A 134 -6.85 25.45 -3.26
CA MET A 134 -6.26 25.60 -4.59
C MET A 134 -7.35 25.65 -5.67
N PRO A 135 -7.01 26.01 -6.93
CA PRO A 135 -7.95 25.97 -8.05
C PRO A 135 -8.55 24.57 -8.25
N ARG A 136 -9.83 24.52 -8.56
CA ARG A 136 -10.54 23.28 -8.93
C ARG A 136 -10.17 22.86 -10.35
N PRO A 137 -10.20 21.53 -10.68
CA PRO A 137 -10.48 20.40 -9.78
C PRO A 137 -9.26 20.00 -8.94
N TYR A 138 -9.50 19.59 -7.70
CA TYR A 138 -8.47 19.11 -6.80
C TYR A 138 -8.95 17.93 -5.94
N VAL A 139 -8.00 17.24 -5.33
CA VAL A 139 -8.24 16.13 -4.40
C VAL A 139 -7.88 16.57 -2.99
N LEU A 140 -8.75 16.28 -2.03
CA LEU A 140 -8.45 16.33 -0.61
C LEU A 140 -8.35 14.91 -0.08
N LYS A 141 -7.30 14.64 0.69
CA LYS A 141 -7.10 13.34 1.33
C LYS A 141 -6.34 13.49 2.66
N PRO A 142 -6.57 12.63 3.65
CA PRO A 142 -5.74 12.61 4.85
C PRO A 142 -4.28 12.39 4.51
N VAL A 143 -3.38 13.03 5.27
CA VAL A 143 -1.93 12.94 5.03
C VAL A 143 -1.42 11.52 5.22
N ASN A 144 -1.91 10.81 6.25
CA ASN A 144 -1.36 9.55 6.76
C ASN A 144 -2.38 8.40 6.83
N GLU A 145 -3.37 8.37 5.94
CA GLU A 145 -4.33 7.27 5.83
C GLU A 145 -4.15 6.49 4.52
N GLY A 146 -4.45 5.20 4.60
CA GLY A 146 -4.47 4.29 3.46
C GLY A 146 -5.87 4.08 2.86
N SER A 147 -5.97 3.16 1.90
CA SER A 147 -7.21 2.59 1.35
C SER A 147 -8.27 3.59 0.87
N SER A 148 -7.85 4.75 0.38
CA SER A 148 -8.76 5.84 -0.07
C SER A 148 -9.73 6.36 1.01
N VAL A 149 -9.47 6.07 2.29
CA VAL A 149 -10.27 6.60 3.41
C VAL A 149 -10.16 8.12 3.42
N GLY A 150 -11.31 8.80 3.42
CA GLY A 150 -11.36 10.25 3.46
C GLY A 150 -10.91 10.98 2.19
N VAL A 151 -10.75 10.31 1.06
CA VAL A 151 -10.44 10.95 -0.22
C VAL A 151 -11.69 11.60 -0.80
N ALA A 152 -11.57 12.84 -1.27
CA ALA A 152 -12.63 13.51 -2.00
C ALA A 152 -12.09 14.32 -3.19
N ILE A 153 -12.81 14.28 -4.29
CA ILE A 153 -12.54 15.06 -5.49
C ILE A 153 -13.47 16.27 -5.51
N VAL A 154 -12.90 17.46 -5.53
CA VAL A 154 -13.64 18.73 -5.59
C VAL A 154 -13.58 19.25 -7.03
N THR A 155 -14.73 19.24 -7.71
CA THR A 155 -14.87 19.64 -9.12
C THR A 155 -15.60 20.97 -9.26
N GLU A 156 -15.43 21.62 -10.43
CA GLU A 156 -16.25 22.75 -10.81
C GLU A 156 -17.71 22.32 -11.06
N GLY A 157 -18.66 22.99 -10.42
CA GLY A 157 -20.08 22.71 -10.60
C GLY A 157 -20.59 21.42 -9.96
N GLY A 158 -19.75 20.67 -9.25
CA GLY A 158 -20.18 19.51 -8.47
C GLY A 158 -21.07 19.92 -7.29
N ASN A 159 -22.08 19.10 -6.95
CA ASN A 159 -22.98 19.29 -5.80
C ASN A 159 -22.26 19.22 -4.44
N HIS A 160 -20.97 18.96 -4.42
CA HIS A 160 -20.12 19.15 -3.27
C HIS A 160 -19.87 20.66 -3.19
N GLY A 161 -20.80 21.37 -2.56
CA GLY A 161 -20.67 22.78 -2.28
C GLY A 161 -19.29 23.15 -1.74
N HIS A 162 -19.09 24.38 -1.39
CA HIS A 162 -17.89 24.86 -0.73
C HIS A 162 -17.32 23.80 0.25
N PRO A 163 -16.00 23.54 0.32
CA PRO A 163 -15.38 22.57 1.22
C PRO A 163 -15.86 22.63 2.68
N ILE A 164 -16.37 23.76 3.09
CA ILE A 164 -17.00 23.99 4.40
C ILE A 164 -18.17 23.04 4.70
N SER A 165 -19.09 22.84 3.76
CA SER A 165 -20.23 21.92 3.97
C SER A 165 -19.74 20.47 4.07
N ALA A 166 -18.66 20.17 3.41
CA ALA A 166 -18.04 18.85 3.43
C ALA A 166 -17.34 18.53 4.77
N ARG A 167 -16.86 19.54 5.54
CA ARG A 167 -16.25 19.28 6.87
C ARG A 167 -17.28 18.86 7.90
N ALA A 168 -18.46 19.46 7.89
CA ALA A 168 -19.54 19.13 8.83
C ALA A 168 -20.14 17.75 8.55
N GLU A 169 -20.15 17.33 7.27
CA GLU A 169 -20.84 16.12 6.78
C GLU A 169 -19.90 15.12 6.06
N GLY A 170 -18.66 15.53 5.76
CA GLY A 170 -17.71 14.78 4.98
C GLY A 170 -16.82 13.82 5.76
N PRO A 171 -16.08 12.96 5.05
CA PRO A 171 -15.19 11.97 5.65
C PRO A 171 -14.01 12.59 6.42
N TRP A 172 -13.74 13.88 6.25
CA TRP A 172 -12.57 14.57 6.85
C TRP A 172 -12.81 15.13 8.25
N LYS A 173 -14.02 15.08 8.77
CA LYS A 173 -14.36 15.65 10.10
C LYS A 173 -13.48 15.15 11.25
N HIS A 174 -12.77 14.05 11.04
CA HIS A 174 -11.90 13.40 12.02
C HIS A 174 -10.41 13.67 11.76
N PHE A 175 -10.05 14.43 10.72
CA PHE A 175 -8.67 14.70 10.35
C PHE A 175 -8.35 16.18 10.50
N ASP A 176 -7.30 16.50 11.24
CA ASP A 176 -6.85 17.89 11.43
C ASP A 176 -6.04 18.39 10.22
N ARG A 177 -5.26 17.48 9.59
CA ARG A 177 -4.37 17.78 8.46
C ARG A 177 -4.78 17.02 7.21
N LEU A 178 -4.94 17.74 6.12
CA LEU A 178 -5.29 17.17 4.81
C LEU A 178 -4.26 17.60 3.78
N LEU A 179 -3.98 16.71 2.84
CA LEU A 179 -3.21 17.00 1.65
C LEU A 179 -4.17 17.43 0.53
N ALA A 180 -3.98 18.63 0.01
CA ALA A 180 -4.67 19.13 -1.17
C ALA A 180 -3.75 19.00 -2.38
N GLU A 181 -4.21 18.35 -3.45
CA GLU A 181 -3.46 18.12 -4.69
C GLU A 181 -4.31 18.43 -5.92
N PRO A 182 -3.72 18.94 -7.02
CA PRO A 182 -4.42 19.00 -8.30
C PRO A 182 -4.95 17.61 -8.69
N PHE A 183 -6.18 17.56 -9.19
CA PHE A 183 -6.73 16.33 -9.73
C PHE A 183 -6.03 15.98 -11.05
N ILE A 184 -5.36 14.85 -11.10
CA ILE A 184 -4.74 14.30 -12.32
C ILE A 184 -5.82 13.53 -13.08
N ARG A 185 -6.09 13.96 -14.32
CA ARG A 185 -7.05 13.28 -15.22
C ARG A 185 -6.50 11.94 -15.70
N GLY A 186 -7.29 11.24 -16.49
CA GLY A 186 -6.89 10.03 -17.19
C GLY A 186 -7.08 8.75 -16.36
N ARG A 187 -6.16 7.81 -16.51
CA ARG A 187 -6.28 6.42 -16.10
C ARG A 187 -5.65 6.18 -14.73
N GLU A 188 -6.18 5.22 -14.00
CA GLU A 188 -5.62 4.76 -12.71
C GLU A 188 -4.89 3.44 -12.91
N LEU A 189 -3.61 3.42 -12.57
CA LEU A 189 -2.72 2.28 -12.79
C LEU A 189 -1.92 2.00 -11.54
N THR A 190 -1.48 0.74 -11.42
CA THR A 190 -0.67 0.32 -10.28
C THR A 190 0.42 -0.65 -10.71
N VAL A 191 1.55 -0.61 -10.00
CA VAL A 191 2.71 -1.47 -10.23
C VAL A 191 3.16 -2.07 -8.91
N ALA A 192 3.19 -3.40 -8.84
CA ALA A 192 3.80 -4.12 -7.74
C ALA A 192 5.32 -4.27 -7.97
N VAL A 193 6.06 -4.19 -6.88
CA VAL A 193 7.51 -4.45 -6.84
C VAL A 193 7.75 -5.57 -5.83
N LEU A 194 8.56 -6.56 -6.20
CA LEU A 194 8.98 -7.66 -5.33
C LEU A 194 10.50 -7.76 -5.34
N GLY A 195 11.14 -7.65 -4.17
CA GLY A 195 12.59 -7.73 -4.05
C GLY A 195 13.33 -6.71 -4.94
N GLY A 196 12.75 -5.52 -5.12
CA GLY A 196 13.29 -4.44 -5.95
C GLY A 196 12.96 -4.53 -7.44
N GLU A 197 12.33 -5.61 -7.92
CA GLU A 197 11.94 -5.79 -9.32
C GLU A 197 10.46 -5.48 -9.54
N ALA A 198 10.15 -4.56 -10.47
CA ALA A 198 8.79 -4.26 -10.87
C ALA A 198 8.17 -5.42 -11.65
N MET A 199 6.92 -5.75 -11.35
CA MET A 199 6.24 -6.88 -11.98
C MET A 199 5.62 -6.51 -13.33
N CYS A 200 4.48 -5.87 -13.31
CA CYS A 200 3.78 -5.35 -14.49
C CYS A 200 2.87 -4.19 -14.09
N VAL A 201 2.26 -3.56 -15.07
CA VAL A 201 1.26 -2.52 -14.85
C VAL A 201 -0.11 -3.15 -14.85
N THR A 202 -0.94 -2.86 -13.86
CA THR A 202 -2.38 -3.17 -13.86
C THR A 202 -3.17 -1.87 -13.98
N GLU A 203 -4.17 -1.81 -14.85
CA GLU A 203 -5.13 -0.72 -14.88
C GLU A 203 -6.36 -1.07 -14.06
N LEU A 204 -6.82 -0.09 -13.29
CA LEU A 204 -8.00 -0.15 -12.45
C LEU A 204 -9.13 0.62 -13.11
N LYS A 205 -10.21 -0.06 -13.50
CA LYS A 205 -11.39 0.53 -14.13
C LYS A 205 -12.60 0.39 -13.20
N PRO A 206 -12.85 1.38 -12.31
CA PRO A 206 -14.06 1.37 -11.49
C PRO A 206 -15.28 1.43 -12.38
N LYS A 207 -16.29 0.59 -12.14
CA LYS A 207 -17.55 0.57 -12.91
C LYS A 207 -18.41 1.80 -12.65
N ALA A 208 -18.22 2.46 -11.52
CA ALA A 208 -18.91 3.71 -11.17
C ALA A 208 -18.00 4.55 -10.25
N GLY A 209 -17.96 5.85 -10.50
CA GLY A 209 -17.32 6.82 -9.61
C GLY A 209 -15.79 6.73 -9.57
N PHE A 210 -15.24 6.66 -8.37
CA PHE A 210 -13.82 6.67 -8.04
C PHE A 210 -13.42 5.32 -7.42
N TYR A 211 -12.14 4.95 -7.50
CA TYR A 211 -11.60 3.74 -6.87
C TYR A 211 -11.46 3.96 -5.35
N ASP A 212 -12.59 3.93 -4.67
CA ASP A 212 -12.72 4.07 -3.22
C ASP A 212 -12.55 2.73 -2.47
N PHE A 213 -12.79 2.74 -1.16
CA PHE A 213 -12.69 1.56 -0.31
C PHE A 213 -13.59 0.41 -0.79
N ASP A 214 -14.84 0.70 -1.12
CA ASP A 214 -15.79 -0.31 -1.56
C ASP A 214 -15.40 -0.88 -2.93
N ALA A 215 -14.93 -0.02 -3.84
CA ALA A 215 -14.43 -0.44 -5.15
C ALA A 215 -13.15 -1.30 -5.07
N LYS A 216 -12.34 -1.14 -4.00
CA LYS A 216 -11.11 -1.94 -3.76
C LYS A 216 -11.39 -3.37 -3.27
N TYR A 217 -12.42 -3.55 -2.44
CA TYR A 217 -12.60 -4.79 -1.68
C TYR A 217 -13.92 -5.52 -1.96
N THR A 218 -14.76 -4.98 -2.84
CA THR A 218 -15.99 -5.65 -3.28
C THR A 218 -15.80 -6.23 -4.68
N ASP A 219 -15.95 -7.54 -4.79
CA ASP A 219 -15.81 -8.25 -6.06
C ASP A 219 -16.75 -7.67 -7.13
N GLY A 220 -16.22 -7.47 -8.31
CA GLY A 220 -16.96 -7.01 -9.47
C GLY A 220 -17.27 -5.51 -9.53
N LEU A 221 -16.86 -4.67 -8.56
CA LEU A 221 -16.99 -3.20 -8.64
C LEU A 221 -15.88 -2.54 -9.43
N THR A 222 -14.71 -3.15 -9.53
CA THR A 222 -13.59 -2.69 -10.35
C THR A 222 -13.15 -3.80 -11.29
N GLU A 223 -12.94 -3.46 -12.55
CA GLU A 223 -12.28 -4.32 -13.52
C GLU A 223 -10.77 -4.10 -13.44
N HIS A 224 -10.01 -5.18 -13.31
CA HIS A 224 -8.57 -5.18 -13.39
C HIS A 224 -8.12 -5.63 -14.77
N VAL A 225 -7.37 -4.79 -15.47
CA VAL A 225 -6.73 -5.15 -16.75
C VAL A 225 -5.25 -5.38 -16.47
N CYS A 226 -4.84 -6.64 -16.37
CA CYS A 226 -3.49 -7.07 -16.01
C CYS A 226 -2.93 -8.09 -17.01
N PRO A 227 -1.88 -7.75 -17.79
CA PRO A 227 -1.22 -6.46 -17.87
C PRO A 227 -2.10 -5.38 -18.51
N ALA A 228 -1.86 -4.13 -18.12
CA ALA A 228 -2.59 -2.97 -18.65
C ALA A 228 -2.33 -2.77 -20.15
N GLU A 229 -3.37 -2.36 -20.88
CA GLU A 229 -3.26 -1.99 -22.29
C GLU A 229 -2.74 -0.57 -22.44
N VAL A 230 -1.43 -0.39 -22.28
CA VAL A 230 -0.72 0.88 -22.43
C VAL A 230 0.46 0.74 -23.39
N PRO A 231 0.93 1.83 -24.02
CA PRO A 231 2.15 1.79 -24.85
C PRO A 231 3.33 1.22 -24.04
N PRO A 232 4.20 0.38 -24.64
CA PRO A 232 5.34 -0.21 -23.94
C PRO A 232 6.22 0.80 -23.21
N ALA A 233 6.52 1.94 -23.85
CA ALA A 233 7.32 3.00 -23.24
C ALA A 233 6.67 3.58 -21.95
N ILE A 234 5.35 3.67 -21.88
CA ILE A 234 4.61 4.11 -20.69
C ILE A 234 4.69 3.04 -19.60
N ALA A 235 4.51 1.76 -19.95
CA ALA A 235 4.65 0.66 -19.02
C ALA A 235 6.07 0.63 -18.40
N ASP A 236 7.10 0.73 -19.26
CA ASP A 236 8.51 0.72 -18.84
C ASP A 236 8.82 1.91 -17.92
N SER A 237 8.31 3.11 -18.25
CA SER A 237 8.47 4.31 -17.42
C SER A 237 7.82 4.13 -16.04
N MET A 238 6.57 3.63 -15.97
CA MET A 238 5.88 3.37 -14.70
C MET A 238 6.60 2.30 -13.86
N MET A 239 7.01 1.20 -14.48
CA MET A 239 7.76 0.14 -13.80
C MET A 239 9.10 0.66 -13.28
N GLY A 240 9.81 1.48 -14.07
CA GLY A 240 11.04 2.14 -13.66
C GLY A 240 10.84 3.08 -12.47
N MET A 241 9.77 3.89 -12.50
CA MET A 241 9.41 4.78 -11.39
C MET A 241 9.04 4.00 -10.13
N ALA A 242 8.28 2.91 -10.22
CA ALA A 242 7.90 2.08 -9.08
C ALA A 242 9.13 1.40 -8.44
N ALA A 243 10.02 0.81 -9.23
CA ALA A 243 11.27 0.23 -8.73
C ALA A 243 12.19 1.28 -8.10
N ALA A 244 12.27 2.49 -8.68
CA ALA A 244 13.01 3.60 -8.12
C ALA A 244 12.42 4.09 -6.80
N ALA A 245 11.09 4.25 -6.71
CA ALA A 245 10.40 4.64 -5.49
C ALA A 245 10.61 3.61 -4.37
N HIS A 246 10.46 2.31 -4.67
CA HIS A 246 10.77 1.21 -3.76
C HIS A 246 12.18 1.33 -3.17
N ARG A 247 13.18 1.54 -4.04
CA ARG A 247 14.59 1.67 -3.63
C ARG A 247 14.86 2.93 -2.81
N PHE A 248 14.34 4.11 -3.24
CA PHE A 248 14.62 5.37 -2.55
C PHE A 248 13.94 5.47 -1.19
N LEU A 249 12.78 4.84 -1.01
CA LEU A 249 12.14 4.73 0.29
C LEU A 249 12.79 3.66 1.18
N GLY A 250 13.63 2.78 0.62
CA GLY A 250 14.20 1.65 1.34
C GLY A 250 13.18 0.54 1.60
N CYS A 251 12.21 0.37 0.69
CA CYS A 251 11.23 -0.72 0.81
C CYS A 251 11.90 -2.09 0.71
N LYS A 252 11.28 -3.08 1.32
CA LYS A 252 11.68 -4.49 1.33
C LYS A 252 10.46 -5.37 1.04
N GLY A 253 10.70 -6.62 0.62
CA GLY A 253 9.65 -7.57 0.30
C GLY A 253 8.82 -7.10 -0.89
N ALA A 254 7.53 -7.00 -0.69
CA ALA A 254 6.61 -6.48 -1.69
C ALA A 254 6.19 -5.05 -1.36
N SER A 255 6.09 -4.20 -2.36
CA SER A 255 5.43 -2.90 -2.30
C SER A 255 4.53 -2.70 -3.51
N ARG A 256 3.64 -1.72 -3.47
CA ARG A 256 2.79 -1.34 -4.59
C ARG A 256 2.79 0.18 -4.75
N SER A 257 3.06 0.62 -5.96
CA SER A 257 3.03 2.04 -6.36
C SER A 257 1.76 2.32 -7.15
N ASP A 258 0.98 3.29 -6.72
CA ASP A 258 -0.29 3.67 -7.35
C ASP A 258 -0.10 4.96 -8.15
N PHE A 259 -0.60 4.98 -9.39
CA PHE A 259 -0.36 6.04 -10.37
C PHE A 259 -1.66 6.60 -10.94
N ARG A 260 -1.61 7.87 -11.35
CA ARG A 260 -2.53 8.44 -12.34
C ARG A 260 -1.74 8.78 -13.60
N TRP A 261 -2.33 8.50 -14.74
CA TRP A 261 -1.73 8.80 -16.04
C TRP A 261 -2.70 9.59 -16.91
N ASP A 262 -2.34 10.86 -17.14
CA ASP A 262 -2.98 11.70 -18.15
C ASP A 262 -2.38 11.33 -19.51
N ASP A 263 -3.10 10.51 -20.28
CA ASP A 263 -2.64 9.94 -21.52
C ASP A 263 -2.48 10.98 -22.65
N GLU A 264 -3.15 12.13 -22.56
CA GLU A 264 -2.96 13.24 -23.48
C GLU A 264 -1.55 13.85 -23.39
N LEU A 265 -0.89 13.73 -22.23
CA LEU A 265 0.44 14.25 -21.97
C LEU A 265 1.57 13.20 -22.16
N GLY A 266 1.23 12.00 -22.61
CA GLY A 266 2.19 10.91 -22.78
C GLY A 266 2.96 10.61 -21.49
N GLU A 267 4.28 10.42 -21.57
CA GLU A 267 5.13 10.11 -20.40
C GLU A 267 5.14 11.24 -19.35
N ALA A 268 4.98 12.51 -19.79
CA ALA A 268 4.90 13.65 -18.89
C ALA A 268 3.64 13.64 -18.01
N GLY A 269 2.62 12.89 -18.41
CA GLY A 269 1.34 12.72 -17.70
C GLY A 269 1.37 11.63 -16.61
N ILE A 270 2.47 10.91 -16.40
CA ILE A 270 2.59 9.89 -15.35
C ILE A 270 2.88 10.56 -14.01
N TYR A 271 2.03 10.31 -13.02
CA TYR A 271 2.19 10.79 -11.65
C TYR A 271 2.07 9.65 -10.65
N LEU A 272 3.08 9.45 -9.80
CA LEU A 272 2.99 8.58 -8.64
C LEU A 272 2.14 9.26 -7.56
N LEU A 273 1.15 8.56 -7.03
CA LEU A 273 0.27 9.07 -5.96
C LEU A 273 0.73 8.68 -4.57
N GLU A 274 1.08 7.39 -4.41
CA GLU A 274 1.49 6.80 -3.13
C GLU A 274 2.26 5.49 -3.35
N VAL A 275 2.99 5.07 -2.32
CA VAL A 275 3.65 3.76 -2.24
C VAL A 275 3.12 3.03 -1.02
N ASN A 276 2.51 1.86 -1.24
CA ASN A 276 2.01 1.00 -0.19
C ASN A 276 3.09 -0.04 0.15
N THR A 277 3.56 -0.03 1.40
CA THR A 277 4.62 -0.93 1.89
C THR A 277 4.10 -2.24 2.47
N GLN A 278 2.78 -2.35 2.65
CA GLN A 278 2.09 -3.53 3.17
C GLN A 278 0.89 -3.89 2.28
N PRO A 279 1.13 -4.19 0.98
CA PRO A 279 0.03 -4.41 0.04
C PRO A 279 -0.78 -5.65 0.39
N GLY A 280 -2.07 -5.63 0.05
CA GLY A 280 -2.98 -6.75 0.28
C GLY A 280 -2.49 -8.06 -0.33
N MET A 281 -2.75 -9.15 0.39
CA MET A 281 -2.36 -10.52 0.03
C MET A 281 -3.58 -11.46 -0.10
N THR A 282 -4.76 -10.92 -0.40
CA THR A 282 -5.93 -11.74 -0.70
C THR A 282 -5.87 -12.26 -2.14
N ALA A 283 -6.74 -13.21 -2.50
CA ALA A 283 -6.82 -13.74 -3.86
C ALA A 283 -7.17 -12.67 -4.92
N LEU A 284 -7.84 -11.58 -4.52
CA LEU A 284 -8.21 -10.45 -5.39
C LEU A 284 -7.20 -9.30 -5.32
N SER A 285 -6.14 -9.43 -4.51
CA SER A 285 -5.15 -8.37 -4.35
C SER A 285 -4.22 -8.26 -5.55
N LEU A 286 -3.81 -7.02 -5.84
CA LEU A 286 -3.06 -6.64 -7.02
C LEU A 286 -1.64 -7.23 -7.06
N VAL A 287 -0.97 -7.39 -5.91
CA VAL A 287 0.37 -7.99 -5.86
C VAL A 287 0.33 -9.48 -6.24
N PRO A 288 -0.54 -10.34 -5.66
CA PRO A 288 -0.72 -11.71 -6.13
C PRO A 288 -1.15 -11.82 -7.58
N GLU A 289 -1.99 -10.90 -8.08
CA GLU A 289 -2.41 -10.88 -9.48
C GLU A 289 -1.23 -10.64 -10.42
N GLN A 290 -0.44 -9.60 -10.16
CA GLN A 290 0.74 -9.26 -10.97
C GLN A 290 1.83 -10.33 -10.87
N ALA A 291 2.02 -10.95 -9.69
CA ALA A 291 2.92 -12.09 -9.52
C ALA A 291 2.53 -13.27 -10.41
N ARG A 292 1.23 -13.57 -10.48
CA ARG A 292 0.70 -14.63 -11.35
C ARG A 292 0.97 -14.35 -12.83
N GLN A 293 0.87 -13.09 -13.28
CA GLN A 293 1.23 -12.69 -14.65
C GLN A 293 2.72 -12.93 -14.96
N LYS A 294 3.57 -12.85 -13.93
CA LYS A 294 5.00 -13.18 -14.05
C LYS A 294 5.30 -14.69 -13.86
N GLY A 295 4.28 -15.54 -13.76
CA GLY A 295 4.44 -16.97 -13.54
C GLY A 295 4.82 -17.36 -12.11
N ILE A 296 4.67 -16.44 -11.13
CA ILE A 296 4.95 -16.68 -9.72
C ILE A 296 3.66 -17.10 -9.05
N ALA A 297 3.58 -18.37 -8.63
CA ALA A 297 2.44 -18.87 -7.88
C ALA A 297 2.34 -18.20 -6.48
N TYR A 298 1.12 -18.14 -5.93
CA TYR A 298 0.87 -17.44 -4.67
C TYR A 298 1.76 -17.94 -3.50
N GLY A 299 1.87 -19.25 -3.32
CA GLY A 299 2.74 -19.83 -2.28
C GLY A 299 4.23 -19.51 -2.52
N GLU A 300 4.68 -19.42 -3.77
CA GLU A 300 6.03 -18.99 -4.10
C GLU A 300 6.25 -17.51 -3.80
N LEU A 301 5.27 -16.66 -4.07
CA LEU A 301 5.30 -15.23 -3.70
C LEU A 301 5.51 -15.07 -2.20
N VAL A 302 4.72 -15.80 -1.38
CA VAL A 302 4.83 -15.76 0.09
C VAL A 302 6.21 -16.24 0.55
N GLU A 303 6.73 -17.34 -0.02
CA GLU A 303 8.09 -17.82 0.30
C GLU A 303 9.19 -16.83 -0.06
N ARG A 304 9.08 -16.15 -1.21
CA ARG A 304 10.07 -15.13 -1.63
C ARG A 304 10.09 -13.95 -0.66
N ILE A 305 8.93 -13.49 -0.20
CA ILE A 305 8.82 -12.41 0.79
C ILE A 305 9.46 -12.82 2.13
N ILE A 306 9.23 -14.06 2.59
CA ILE A 306 9.85 -14.59 3.81
C ILE A 306 11.36 -14.75 3.63
N ALA A 307 11.81 -15.26 2.49
CA ALA A 307 13.23 -15.45 2.21
C ALA A 307 14.02 -14.14 2.26
N GLU A 308 13.41 -13.05 1.76
CA GLU A 308 14.01 -11.72 1.85
C GLU A 308 14.11 -11.25 3.30
N ALA A 309 13.06 -11.45 4.10
CA ALA A 309 13.05 -11.08 5.53
C ALA A 309 14.13 -11.80 6.36
N LEU A 310 14.50 -13.02 5.95
CA LEU A 310 15.52 -13.83 6.62
C LEU A 310 16.94 -13.64 6.05
N SER A 311 17.11 -12.81 5.02
CA SER A 311 18.42 -12.59 4.38
C SER A 311 19.37 -11.82 5.31
N PRO A 312 20.66 -12.21 5.40
CA PRO A 312 21.65 -11.48 6.19
C PRO A 312 21.78 -10.02 5.74
N GLY A 313 21.70 -9.07 6.68
CA GLY A 313 21.77 -7.63 6.43
C GLY A 313 20.43 -6.90 6.57
N GLN A 314 19.39 -7.57 6.99
CA GLN A 314 18.08 -6.98 7.25
C GLN A 314 17.77 -6.73 8.75
N ALA A 315 18.62 -7.20 9.66
CA ALA A 315 18.56 -6.84 11.07
C ALA A 315 19.31 -5.51 11.27
N GLY A 316 18.57 -4.41 11.48
CA GLY A 316 19.16 -3.11 11.75
C GLY A 316 18.11 -2.03 11.77
#